data_46a9e5b6461f5929e1b2f9d52f59882d
#
_entry.id   46a9e5b6461f5929e1b2f9d52f59882d
#
_cell.length_a   1.000
_cell.length_b   1.000
_cell.length_c   1.000
_cell.angle_alpha   90.00
_cell.angle_beta   90.00
_cell.angle_gamma   90.00
#
_symmetry.space_group_name_H-M   'P 1'
#
loop_
_entity.id
_entity.type
_entity.pdbx_description
1 polymer ?
#
loop_
_entity_poly.entity_id
_entity_poly.type
_entity_poly.pdbx_seq_one_letter_code
_entity_poly.pdbx_strand_id
1 'polypeptide(L)'
;GQRVKQQDALLARTVGINDGNNNFDRGALTANRLGALVDAKLSYGDSGFVYSGSIFYDGAYHGINDNNPGNGFPGPGFNPNSVNTAPPFNQFTSQTEYYQGGYGRNLDVYAYTSFDIDEARATVRLGRHVVNWGEALFFPSIGLAQGPADGTKVGIPGTETKDQLLPESQISAAIEVTPRWTLLAQLQFQFHKTFAPSVGSYLSTSDAVGQGAI
;
A
#
# COMPACT_ATOMS: atom_id res chain seq x y z
N GLY A 1 5.34 8.42 -16.50
CA GLY A 1 4.26 9.08 -15.76
C GLY A 1 2.87 8.69 -16.24
N GLN A 2 1.94 8.60 -15.34
CA GLN A 2 0.52 8.37 -15.61
C GLN A 2 -0.19 9.72 -15.79
N ARG A 3 -1.13 9.82 -16.71
CA ARG A 3 -1.91 11.04 -16.98
C ARG A 3 -3.40 10.78 -16.93
N VAL A 4 -4.16 11.78 -16.49
CA VAL A 4 -5.62 11.76 -16.51
C VAL A 4 -6.09 11.71 -17.98
N LYS A 5 -6.84 10.67 -18.33
CA LYS A 5 -7.38 10.51 -19.68
C LYS A 5 -8.68 11.29 -19.89
N GLN A 6 -9.53 11.29 -18.87
CA GLN A 6 -10.82 11.96 -18.89
C GLN A 6 -11.21 12.31 -17.46
N GLN A 7 -11.69 13.53 -17.27
CA GLN A 7 -12.27 13.98 -16.00
C GLN A 7 -13.79 13.91 -16.12
N ASP A 8 -14.43 13.31 -15.12
CA ASP A 8 -15.89 13.29 -15.06
C ASP A 8 -16.39 14.60 -14.45
N ALA A 9 -16.95 15.47 -15.30
CA ALA A 9 -17.45 16.77 -14.89
C ALA A 9 -18.63 16.70 -13.89
N LEU A 10 -19.31 15.56 -13.81
CA LEU A 10 -20.39 15.36 -12.85
C LEU A 10 -19.81 15.05 -11.46
N LEU A 11 -18.83 14.16 -11.38
CA LEU A 11 -18.14 13.82 -10.15
C LEU A 11 -17.31 15.00 -9.62
N ALA A 12 -16.71 15.80 -10.50
CA ALA A 12 -15.97 17.01 -10.14
C ALA A 12 -16.81 18.08 -9.41
N ARG A 13 -18.12 17.92 -9.37
CA ARG A 13 -19.05 18.83 -8.67
C ARG A 13 -19.65 18.24 -7.40
N THR A 14 -19.30 17.03 -7.04
CA THR A 14 -19.81 16.38 -5.85
C THR A 14 -19.00 16.83 -4.63
N VAL A 15 -19.65 17.55 -3.77
CA VAL A 15 -19.06 18.11 -2.55
C VAL A 15 -18.70 16.99 -1.57
N GLY A 16 -17.48 16.99 -1.06
CA GLY A 16 -17.05 16.15 0.06
C GLY A 16 -16.69 14.70 -0.27
N ILE A 17 -16.62 14.31 -1.55
CA ILE A 17 -16.25 12.94 -1.94
C ILE A 17 -15.33 12.86 -3.18
N ASN A 18 -14.69 13.97 -3.59
CA ASN A 18 -14.09 14.05 -4.91
C ASN A 18 -12.73 14.77 -4.97
N ASP A 19 -12.00 14.81 -3.88
CA ASP A 19 -10.69 15.48 -3.82
C ASP A 19 -9.71 14.90 -4.84
N GLY A 20 -9.76 13.60 -5.08
CA GLY A 20 -8.91 12.94 -6.04
C GLY A 20 -9.09 13.44 -7.49
N ASN A 21 -10.30 13.87 -7.86
CA ASN A 21 -10.56 14.47 -9.18
C ASN A 21 -10.28 15.97 -9.21
N ASN A 22 -10.51 16.67 -8.10
CA ASN A 22 -10.30 18.11 -8.03
C ASN A 22 -8.81 18.49 -8.06
N ASN A 23 -7.97 17.63 -7.53
CA ASN A 23 -6.53 17.85 -7.42
C ASN A 23 -5.76 17.59 -8.72
N PHE A 24 -6.41 17.06 -9.75
CA PHE A 24 -5.76 16.69 -11.03
C PHE A 24 -6.60 17.12 -12.22
N ASP A 25 -6.14 18.10 -12.97
CA ASP A 25 -6.77 18.53 -14.21
C ASP A 25 -6.59 17.51 -15.35
N ARG A 26 -7.39 17.68 -16.40
CA ARG A 26 -7.27 16.83 -17.58
C ARG A 26 -5.86 16.93 -18.19
N GLY A 27 -5.17 15.81 -18.26
CA GLY A 27 -3.80 15.71 -18.76
C GLY A 27 -2.72 15.91 -17.70
N ALA A 28 -3.09 16.19 -16.46
CA ALA A 28 -2.15 16.25 -15.35
C ALA A 28 -1.46 14.92 -15.10
N LEU A 29 -0.29 14.97 -14.50
CA LEU A 29 0.44 13.78 -14.05
C LEU A 29 -0.15 13.30 -12.73
N THR A 30 -0.70 12.11 -12.71
CA THR A 30 -1.23 11.47 -11.50
C THR A 30 -0.22 10.56 -10.81
N ALA A 31 0.88 10.24 -11.49
CA ALA A 31 2.02 9.54 -10.93
C ALA A 31 3.29 9.89 -11.72
N ASN A 32 4.34 10.27 -11.03
CA ASN A 32 5.68 10.49 -11.54
C ASN A 32 6.69 9.91 -10.55
N ARG A 33 6.67 8.57 -10.46
CA ARG A 33 7.31 7.80 -9.38
C ARG A 33 8.64 7.20 -9.79
N LEU A 34 9.61 7.31 -8.90
CA LEU A 34 10.83 6.55 -8.87
C LEU A 34 10.85 5.72 -7.59
N GLY A 35 11.14 4.44 -7.70
CA GLY A 35 11.21 3.54 -6.55
C GLY A 35 12.37 2.58 -6.65
N ALA A 36 12.79 2.05 -5.50
CA ALA A 36 13.77 1.00 -5.38
C ALA A 36 13.30 -0.03 -4.36
N LEU A 37 13.52 -1.30 -4.67
CA LEU A 37 13.34 -2.44 -3.80
C LEU A 37 14.69 -3.09 -3.57
N VAL A 38 15.00 -3.41 -2.32
CA VAL A 38 16.23 -4.12 -1.93
C VAL A 38 15.83 -5.42 -1.26
N ASP A 39 16.39 -6.51 -1.76
CA ASP A 39 16.27 -7.84 -1.17
C ASP A 39 17.65 -8.39 -0.84
N ALA A 40 17.83 -8.88 0.39
CA ALA A 40 19.05 -9.50 0.85
C ALA A 40 18.73 -10.81 1.58
N LYS A 41 19.48 -11.86 1.27
CA LYS A 41 19.37 -13.15 1.94
C LYS A 41 20.76 -13.63 2.35
N LEU A 42 20.91 -13.91 3.63
CA LEU A 42 22.09 -14.57 4.19
C LEU A 42 21.70 -16.00 4.59
N SER A 43 22.44 -16.99 4.16
CA SER A 43 22.17 -18.40 4.46
C SER A 43 23.42 -19.08 5.01
N TYR A 44 23.25 -19.88 6.05
CA TYR A 44 24.28 -20.72 6.63
C TYR A 44 23.68 -22.09 7.02
N GLY A 45 24.05 -23.12 6.29
CA GLY A 45 23.42 -24.44 6.43
C GLY A 45 21.92 -24.36 6.19
N ASP A 46 21.14 -24.91 7.12
CA ASP A 46 19.68 -24.93 7.10
C ASP A 46 19.04 -23.65 7.68
N SER A 47 19.85 -22.69 8.10
CA SER A 47 19.39 -21.45 8.72
C SER A 47 19.74 -20.24 7.88
N GLY A 48 19.03 -19.12 8.10
CA GLY A 48 19.36 -17.88 7.45
C GLY A 48 18.55 -16.70 7.94
N PHE A 49 18.85 -15.55 7.32
CA PHE A 49 18.20 -14.29 7.58
C PHE A 49 17.78 -13.66 6.23
N VAL A 50 16.61 -13.09 6.20
CA VAL A 50 16.07 -12.36 5.04
C VAL A 50 15.76 -10.94 5.45
N TYR A 51 16.18 -10.00 4.62
CA TYR A 51 15.83 -8.60 4.71
C TYR A 51 15.29 -8.12 3.38
N SER A 52 14.18 -7.38 3.40
CA SER A 52 13.77 -6.58 2.25
C SER A 52 13.24 -5.23 2.70
N GLY A 53 13.40 -4.25 1.84
CA GLY A 53 12.95 -2.89 2.06
C GLY A 53 12.66 -2.18 0.75
N SER A 54 11.72 -1.26 0.78
CA SER A 54 11.38 -0.41 -0.37
C SER A 54 11.45 1.06 -0.02
N ILE A 55 11.78 1.88 -1.01
CA ILE A 55 11.74 3.33 -0.97
C ILE A 55 11.18 3.84 -2.29
N PHE A 56 10.38 4.88 -2.23
CA PHE A 56 9.93 5.56 -3.44
C PHE A 56 9.80 7.06 -3.22
N TYR A 57 9.78 7.78 -4.33
CA TYR A 57 9.47 9.20 -4.43
C TYR A 57 8.54 9.42 -5.63
N ASP A 58 7.48 10.19 -5.45
CA ASP A 58 6.51 10.51 -6.51
C ASP A 58 6.31 12.03 -6.59
N GLY A 59 6.90 12.64 -7.62
CA GLY A 59 6.84 14.06 -7.82
C GLY A 59 5.45 14.63 -8.11
N ALA A 60 4.46 13.79 -8.42
CA ALA A 60 3.08 14.25 -8.67
C ALA A 60 2.36 14.71 -7.39
N TYR A 61 2.86 14.33 -6.22
CA TYR A 61 2.25 14.67 -4.93
C TYR A 61 3.06 15.70 -4.12
N HIS A 62 4.06 16.30 -4.72
CA HIS A 62 4.84 17.38 -4.13
C HIS A 62 4.57 18.69 -4.84
N GLY A 63 4.28 19.73 -4.06
CA GLY A 63 4.02 21.06 -4.57
C GLY A 63 2.53 21.37 -4.74
N ILE A 64 2.23 22.19 -5.74
CA ILE A 64 0.88 22.71 -6.01
C ILE A 64 0.12 21.70 -6.86
N ASN A 65 -1.12 21.34 -6.43
CA ASN A 65 -2.07 20.58 -7.22
C ASN A 65 -3.00 21.52 -8.03
N ASP A 66 -3.85 20.94 -8.87
CA ASP A 66 -4.72 21.69 -9.77
C ASP A 66 -6.04 22.14 -9.11
N ASN A 67 -6.23 21.92 -7.80
CA ASN A 67 -7.44 22.32 -7.12
C ASN A 67 -7.61 23.84 -7.15
N ASN A 68 -8.76 24.28 -7.66
CA ASN A 68 -9.10 25.70 -7.76
C ASN A 68 -10.47 25.97 -7.13
N PRO A 69 -10.53 26.64 -5.99
CA PRO A 69 -11.82 26.94 -5.34
C PRO A 69 -12.73 27.86 -6.17
N GLY A 70 -12.20 28.57 -7.16
CA GLY A 70 -12.99 29.34 -8.14
C GLY A 70 -13.79 28.49 -9.12
N ASN A 71 -13.41 27.23 -9.31
CA ASN A 71 -14.15 26.25 -10.12
C ASN A 71 -15.23 25.50 -9.30
N GLY A 72 -15.28 25.76 -7.98
CA GLY A 72 -16.15 25.06 -7.08
C GLY A 72 -17.59 25.62 -7.04
N PHE A 73 -18.50 24.77 -6.72
CA PHE A 73 -19.86 25.13 -6.32
C PHE A 73 -19.94 25.04 -4.78
N PRO A 74 -20.64 25.91 -4.06
CA PRO A 74 -21.67 26.84 -4.52
C PRO A 74 -21.28 28.32 -4.69
N GLY A 75 -20.00 28.70 -4.64
CA GLY A 75 -19.65 30.10 -4.85
C GLY A 75 -18.23 30.48 -4.43
N PRO A 76 -17.87 31.76 -4.57
CA PRO A 76 -16.53 32.25 -4.25
C PRO A 76 -16.15 31.94 -2.80
N GLY A 77 -14.96 31.35 -2.61
CA GLY A 77 -14.42 30.98 -1.30
C GLY A 77 -14.91 29.67 -0.73
N PHE A 78 -15.79 28.94 -1.44
CA PHE A 78 -16.14 27.59 -1.07
C PHE A 78 -15.11 26.61 -1.64
N ASN A 79 -14.49 25.84 -0.78
CA ASN A 79 -13.63 24.73 -1.19
C ASN A 79 -14.49 23.45 -1.27
N PRO A 80 -14.66 22.87 -2.47
CA PRO A 80 -15.39 21.61 -2.62
C PRO A 80 -14.62 20.42 -1.99
N ASN A 81 -13.39 20.65 -1.60
CA ASN A 81 -12.49 19.71 -1.02
C ASN A 81 -12.72 19.65 0.49
N SER A 82 -13.39 18.63 0.99
CA SER A 82 -13.71 18.49 2.41
C SER A 82 -12.49 18.33 3.31
N VAL A 83 -11.37 17.86 2.78
CA VAL A 83 -10.15 17.61 3.54
C VAL A 83 -9.27 18.83 3.60
N ASN A 84 -9.21 19.58 2.51
CA ASN A 84 -8.40 20.81 2.44
C ASN A 84 -9.29 22.05 2.55
N THR A 85 -9.79 22.30 3.75
CA THR A 85 -10.75 23.38 4.05
C THR A 85 -10.11 24.73 4.32
N ALA A 86 -8.78 24.78 4.46
CA ALA A 86 -8.04 26.02 4.72
C ALA A 86 -7.11 26.37 3.54
N PRO A 87 -6.92 27.67 3.22
CA PRO A 87 -5.93 28.10 2.24
C PRO A 87 -4.50 27.71 2.69
N PRO A 88 -3.62 27.32 1.73
CA PRO A 88 -3.89 27.25 0.29
C PRO A 88 -4.58 25.91 -0.09
N PHE A 89 -5.67 26.02 -0.84
CA PHE A 89 -6.49 24.87 -1.25
C PHE A 89 -5.82 23.95 -2.28
N ASN A 90 -4.80 24.44 -2.95
CA ASN A 90 -4.07 23.75 -4.01
C ASN A 90 -2.81 23.03 -3.49
N GLN A 91 -2.83 22.58 -2.25
CA GLN A 91 -1.78 21.75 -1.67
C GLN A 91 -2.37 20.40 -1.21
N PHE A 92 -1.56 19.37 -1.31
CA PHE A 92 -1.91 18.08 -0.71
C PHE A 92 -1.79 18.17 0.82
N THR A 93 -2.55 17.34 1.53
CA THR A 93 -2.36 17.20 2.96
C THR A 93 -1.01 16.53 3.25
N SER A 94 -0.44 16.79 4.41
CA SER A 94 0.84 16.17 4.82
C SER A 94 0.77 14.64 4.82
N GLN A 95 -0.39 14.07 5.10
CA GLN A 95 -0.62 12.64 5.04
C GLN A 95 -0.58 12.12 3.59
N THR A 96 -1.19 12.84 2.67
CA THR A 96 -1.17 12.48 1.25
C THR A 96 0.23 12.63 0.66
N GLU A 97 0.94 13.70 0.97
CA GLU A 97 2.34 13.88 0.59
C GLU A 97 3.23 12.75 1.13
N TYR A 98 3.03 12.32 2.38
CA TYR A 98 3.78 11.22 2.96
C TYR A 98 3.47 9.89 2.28
N TYR A 99 2.19 9.49 2.22
CA TYR A 99 1.83 8.16 1.72
C TYR A 99 1.86 8.00 0.21
N GLN A 100 1.69 9.09 -0.54
CA GLN A 100 1.70 9.08 -2.01
C GLN A 100 2.96 9.72 -2.59
N GLY A 101 3.52 10.74 -1.92
CA GLY A 101 4.67 11.49 -2.41
C GLY A 101 6.00 10.79 -2.16
N GLY A 102 6.16 10.06 -1.04
CA GLY A 102 7.35 9.25 -0.87
C GLY A 102 7.69 8.90 0.57
N TYR A 103 8.09 7.67 0.77
CA TYR A 103 8.65 7.17 2.01
C TYR A 103 9.43 5.87 1.78
N GLY A 104 10.23 5.48 2.79
CA GLY A 104 10.89 4.19 2.84
C GLY A 104 10.31 3.32 3.93
N ARG A 105 10.24 2.00 3.69
CA ARG A 105 9.84 1.03 4.71
C ARG A 105 10.63 -0.25 4.63
N ASN A 106 10.81 -0.89 5.80
CA ASN A 106 11.22 -2.27 5.86
C ASN A 106 10.01 -3.16 5.54
N LEU A 107 10.21 -4.12 4.66
CA LEU A 107 9.26 -5.17 4.33
C LEU A 107 9.60 -6.42 5.15
N ASP A 108 10.11 -7.46 4.53
CA ASP A 108 10.47 -8.68 5.23
C ASP A 108 11.75 -8.50 6.07
N VAL A 109 11.70 -8.89 7.33
CA VAL A 109 12.84 -8.95 8.25
C VAL A 109 12.66 -10.16 9.14
N TYR A 110 13.19 -11.31 8.74
CA TYR A 110 13.00 -12.54 9.51
C TYR A 110 14.21 -13.48 9.45
N ALA A 111 14.36 -14.26 10.48
CA ALA A 111 15.24 -15.42 10.51
C ALA A 111 14.44 -16.68 10.18
N TYR A 112 15.09 -17.66 9.59
CA TYR A 112 14.52 -18.98 9.36
C TYR A 112 15.50 -20.08 9.70
N THR A 113 14.96 -21.24 10.04
CA THR A 113 15.74 -22.47 10.18
C THR A 113 14.89 -23.66 9.75
N SER A 114 15.55 -24.66 9.20
CA SER A 114 14.93 -25.96 8.85
C SER A 114 15.62 -27.07 9.65
N PHE A 115 14.86 -28.04 10.06
CA PHE A 115 15.37 -29.20 10.79
C PHE A 115 14.47 -30.40 10.56
N ASP A 116 15.01 -31.58 10.71
CA ASP A 116 14.28 -32.83 10.54
C ASP A 116 13.71 -33.30 11.89
N ILE A 117 12.49 -33.79 11.88
CA ILE A 117 11.78 -34.39 13.00
C ILE A 117 11.37 -35.78 12.52
N ASP A 118 12.09 -36.80 12.87
CA ASP A 118 11.98 -38.16 12.33
C ASP A 118 12.00 -38.14 10.78
N GLU A 119 10.92 -38.53 10.14
CA GLU A 119 10.77 -38.53 8.67
C GLU A 119 10.22 -37.19 8.10
N ALA A 120 9.82 -36.29 8.98
CA ALA A 120 9.25 -34.99 8.60
C ALA A 120 10.32 -33.89 8.57
N ARG A 121 10.22 -32.96 7.61
CA ARG A 121 11.07 -31.77 7.59
C ARG A 121 10.26 -30.54 8.02
N ALA A 122 10.74 -29.83 9.02
CA ALA A 122 10.12 -28.61 9.51
C ALA A 122 10.95 -27.38 9.12
N THR A 123 10.28 -26.34 8.65
CA THR A 123 10.87 -25.01 8.44
C THR A 123 10.12 -23.99 9.29
N VAL A 124 10.83 -23.28 10.14
CA VAL A 124 10.28 -22.24 11.02
C VAL A 124 10.83 -20.90 10.60
N ARG A 125 9.96 -19.88 10.57
CA ARG A 125 10.33 -18.47 10.34
C ARG A 125 9.89 -17.64 11.52
N LEU A 126 10.73 -16.73 11.96
CA LEU A 126 10.46 -15.81 13.06
C LEU A 126 10.86 -14.40 12.67
N GLY A 127 9.96 -13.47 12.81
CA GLY A 127 10.17 -12.07 12.51
C GLY A 127 9.05 -11.49 11.65
N ARG A 128 9.34 -10.39 11.00
CA ARG A 128 8.39 -9.71 10.13
C ARG A 128 8.43 -10.31 8.73
N HIS A 129 7.36 -10.99 8.33
CA HIS A 129 7.25 -11.59 7.01
C HIS A 129 5.79 -11.76 6.58
N VAL A 130 5.59 -11.94 5.28
CA VAL A 130 4.27 -12.29 4.72
C VAL A 130 4.12 -13.80 4.71
N VAL A 131 2.97 -14.28 5.20
CA VAL A 131 2.56 -15.68 5.05
C VAL A 131 1.43 -15.74 4.04
N ASN A 132 1.63 -16.50 2.99
CA ASN A 132 0.63 -16.72 1.96
C ASN A 132 0.28 -18.21 1.92
N TRP A 133 -0.98 -18.53 2.22
CA TRP A 133 -1.49 -19.90 2.22
C TRP A 133 -2.43 -20.11 1.04
N GLY A 134 -1.96 -20.86 0.06
CA GLY A 134 -2.73 -21.20 -1.12
C GLY A 134 -2.39 -20.39 -2.37
N GLU A 135 -2.96 -20.81 -3.49
CA GLU A 135 -2.66 -20.29 -4.84
C GLU A 135 -3.81 -19.44 -5.42
N ALA A 136 -4.81 -19.09 -4.63
CA ALA A 136 -5.99 -18.36 -5.11
C ALA A 136 -5.68 -16.88 -5.34
N LEU A 137 -5.02 -16.56 -6.45
CA LEU A 137 -4.67 -15.21 -6.85
C LEU A 137 -5.89 -14.32 -7.19
N PHE A 138 -7.03 -14.92 -7.54
CA PHE A 138 -8.19 -14.20 -8.05
C PHE A 138 -9.35 -14.06 -7.07
N PHE A 139 -9.34 -14.79 -5.97
CA PHE A 139 -10.39 -14.72 -4.96
C PHE A 139 -9.83 -14.14 -3.67
N PRO A 140 -10.17 -12.90 -3.33
CA PRO A 140 -9.83 -12.33 -2.05
C PRO A 140 -10.31 -13.24 -0.91
N SER A 141 -9.49 -13.44 0.10
CA SER A 141 -9.75 -14.23 1.30
C SER A 141 -9.58 -15.76 1.20
N ILE A 142 -9.26 -16.34 0.06
CA ILE A 142 -9.04 -17.80 -0.04
C ILE A 142 -7.56 -18.18 -0.07
N GLY A 143 -6.69 -17.40 -0.68
CA GLY A 143 -5.24 -17.65 -0.69
C GLY A 143 -4.47 -16.46 -0.14
N LEU A 144 -5.13 -15.66 0.69
CA LEU A 144 -4.57 -14.39 1.10
C LEU A 144 -3.37 -14.56 2.00
N ALA A 145 -2.40 -13.71 1.72
CA ALA A 145 -1.45 -13.28 2.71
C ALA A 145 -2.20 -12.93 4.00
N GLN A 146 -1.82 -13.54 5.09
CA GLN A 146 -2.39 -13.28 6.40
C GLN A 146 -1.76 -12.01 6.98
N GLY A 147 -2.04 -10.87 6.33
CA GLY A 147 -1.49 -9.56 6.69
C GLY A 147 -2.23 -8.42 6.01
N PRO A 148 -2.00 -7.17 6.42
CA PRO A 148 -2.63 -6.01 5.82
C PRO A 148 -2.13 -5.75 4.41
N ALA A 149 -2.95 -5.09 3.60
CA ALA A 149 -2.57 -4.60 2.28
C ALA A 149 -2.39 -3.08 2.29
N ASP A 150 -1.49 -2.59 1.45
CA ASP A 150 -1.29 -1.17 1.20
C ASP A 150 -2.10 -0.74 -0.03
N GLY A 151 -3.34 -0.30 0.20
CA GLY A 151 -4.19 0.23 -0.85
C GLY A 151 -3.70 1.54 -1.47
N THR A 152 -2.76 2.25 -0.81
CA THR A 152 -2.18 3.47 -1.37
C THR A 152 -1.34 3.21 -2.63
N LYS A 153 -0.97 1.96 -2.87
CA LYS A 153 -0.14 1.53 -4.01
C LYS A 153 -0.90 0.78 -5.09
N VAL A 154 -2.16 0.44 -4.83
CA VAL A 154 -3.00 -0.27 -5.82
C VAL A 154 -3.26 0.62 -7.02
N GLY A 155 -3.08 0.08 -8.22
CA GLY A 155 -3.31 0.82 -9.48
C GLY A 155 -2.18 1.77 -9.90
N ILE A 156 -1.11 1.87 -9.13
CA ILE A 156 0.06 2.67 -9.50
C ILE A 156 0.98 1.83 -10.39
N PRO A 157 1.31 2.29 -11.61
CA PRO A 157 2.19 1.57 -12.51
C PRO A 157 3.58 1.33 -11.90
N GLY A 158 4.09 0.11 -12.08
CA GLY A 158 5.41 -0.27 -11.57
C GLY A 158 5.46 -0.67 -10.10
N THR A 159 4.32 -0.74 -9.41
CA THR A 159 4.25 -1.25 -8.04
C THR A 159 4.25 -2.77 -8.06
N GLU A 160 5.14 -3.39 -7.30
CA GLU A 160 5.19 -4.84 -7.14
C GLU A 160 4.20 -5.32 -6.08
N THR A 161 3.76 -6.59 -6.20
CA THR A 161 2.85 -7.22 -5.22
C THR A 161 3.46 -7.23 -3.81
N LYS A 162 4.77 -7.39 -3.71
CA LYS A 162 5.51 -7.34 -2.45
C LYS A 162 5.39 -5.99 -1.73
N ASP A 163 5.26 -4.91 -2.49
CA ASP A 163 5.03 -3.57 -1.94
C ASP A 163 3.59 -3.36 -1.43
N GLN A 164 2.66 -4.16 -1.93
CA GLN A 164 1.25 -4.06 -1.58
C GLN A 164 0.88 -4.94 -0.37
N LEU A 165 1.53 -6.10 -0.23
CA LEU A 165 1.30 -7.01 0.87
C LEU A 165 2.26 -6.68 2.02
N LEU A 166 1.72 -6.22 3.13
CA LEU A 166 2.53 -5.81 4.26
C LEU A 166 2.83 -6.99 5.18
N PRO A 167 4.10 -7.20 5.50
CA PRO A 167 4.50 -8.24 6.44
C PRO A 167 4.10 -7.88 7.87
N GLU A 168 3.73 -8.90 8.64
CA GLU A 168 3.44 -8.83 10.07
C GLU A 168 4.52 -9.52 10.91
N SER A 169 4.68 -9.05 12.16
CA SER A 169 5.55 -9.70 13.13
C SER A 169 4.89 -11.00 13.60
N GLN A 170 5.51 -12.15 13.28
CA GLN A 170 4.92 -13.45 13.49
C GLN A 170 5.95 -14.58 13.55
N ILE A 171 5.50 -15.71 14.04
CA ILE A 171 6.15 -17.00 13.82
C ILE A 171 5.28 -17.83 12.87
N SER A 172 5.90 -18.47 11.91
CA SER A 172 5.24 -19.43 11.02
C SER A 172 6.05 -20.69 10.87
N ALA A 173 5.38 -21.81 10.68
CA ALA A 173 5.99 -23.11 10.48
C ALA A 173 5.33 -23.84 9.32
N ALA A 174 6.15 -24.51 8.53
CA ALA A 174 5.72 -25.47 7.52
C ALA A 174 6.38 -26.82 7.84
N ILE A 175 5.57 -27.85 8.04
CA ILE A 175 6.03 -29.20 8.40
C ILE A 175 5.59 -30.16 7.31
N GLU A 176 6.52 -30.65 6.53
CA GLU A 176 6.31 -31.67 5.51
C GLU A 176 6.26 -33.04 6.16
N VAL A 177 5.04 -33.45 6.57
CA VAL A 177 4.82 -34.72 7.30
C VAL A 177 5.01 -35.92 6.37
N THR A 178 4.60 -35.80 5.11
CA THR A 178 4.83 -36.77 4.04
C THR A 178 4.95 -36.01 2.71
N PRO A 179 5.39 -36.64 1.61
CA PRO A 179 5.41 -35.98 0.29
C PRO A 179 4.06 -35.48 -0.22
N ARG A 180 2.96 -35.84 0.46
CA ARG A 180 1.58 -35.43 0.08
C ARG A 180 0.90 -34.54 1.11
N TRP A 181 1.47 -34.40 2.32
CA TRP A 181 0.85 -33.68 3.41
C TRP A 181 1.82 -32.71 4.04
N THR A 182 1.48 -31.42 3.99
CA THR A 182 2.21 -30.35 4.70
C THR A 182 1.27 -29.70 5.71
N LEU A 183 1.71 -29.63 6.95
CA LEU A 183 1.04 -28.89 8.00
C LEU A 183 1.60 -27.46 8.04
N LEU A 184 0.73 -26.48 7.99
CA LEU A 184 1.07 -25.06 8.11
C LEU A 184 0.54 -24.51 9.41
N ALA A 185 1.35 -23.74 10.13
CA ALA A 185 1.00 -23.10 11.38
C ALA A 185 1.51 -21.65 11.40
N GLN A 186 0.76 -20.76 12.06
CA GLN A 186 1.08 -19.36 12.15
C GLN A 186 0.56 -18.77 13.46
N LEU A 187 1.34 -17.89 14.06
CA LEU A 187 0.96 -17.07 15.20
C LEU A 187 1.45 -15.63 14.96
N GLN A 188 0.52 -14.70 14.79
CA GLN A 188 0.81 -13.28 14.68
C GLN A 188 0.91 -12.64 16.06
N PHE A 189 1.88 -11.75 16.24
CA PHE A 189 2.10 -11.01 17.49
C PHE A 189 1.46 -9.63 17.49
N GLN A 190 1.16 -9.11 16.30
CA GLN A 190 0.60 -7.77 16.09
C GLN A 190 -0.48 -7.83 15.01
N PHE A 191 -1.38 -6.87 15.06
CA PHE A 191 -2.39 -6.66 14.04
C PHE A 191 -2.30 -5.23 13.52
N HIS A 192 -2.21 -5.07 12.22
CA HIS A 192 -2.34 -3.78 11.56
C HIS A 192 -3.49 -3.82 10.56
N LYS A 193 -4.21 -2.71 10.44
CA LYS A 193 -5.29 -2.58 9.46
C LYS A 193 -4.73 -2.37 8.05
N THR A 194 -5.50 -2.81 7.06
CA THR A 194 -5.26 -2.46 5.64
C THR A 194 -5.34 -0.94 5.45
N PHE A 195 -4.43 -0.39 4.67
CA PHE A 195 -4.45 1.02 4.30
C PHE A 195 -5.32 1.25 3.07
N ALA A 196 -6.26 2.19 3.17
CA ALA A 196 -6.97 2.71 2.01
C ALA A 196 -6.14 3.79 1.31
N PRO A 197 -6.42 4.12 0.03
CA PRO A 197 -5.80 5.24 -0.66
C PRO A 197 -5.88 6.53 0.16
N SER A 198 -4.83 7.35 0.08
CA SER A 198 -4.81 8.64 0.80
C SER A 198 -5.84 9.59 0.22
N VAL A 199 -6.50 10.34 1.10
CA VAL A 199 -7.49 11.33 0.69
C VAL A 199 -6.88 12.39 -0.21
N GLY A 200 -7.58 12.78 -1.27
CA GLY A 200 -7.08 13.72 -2.27
C GLY A 200 -6.09 13.12 -3.27
N SER A 201 -5.71 11.84 -3.14
CA SER A 201 -4.95 11.14 -4.18
C SER A 201 -5.86 10.78 -5.36
N TYR A 202 -5.29 10.61 -6.55
CA TYR A 202 -6.05 10.31 -7.78
C TYR A 202 -6.91 9.05 -7.68
N LEU A 203 -6.48 8.08 -6.90
CA LEU A 203 -7.19 6.81 -6.70
C LEU A 203 -8.12 6.83 -5.48
N SER A 204 -8.20 7.95 -4.75
CA SER A 204 -9.14 8.09 -3.64
C SER A 204 -10.57 8.19 -4.18
N THR A 205 -11.44 7.33 -3.67
CA THR A 205 -12.87 7.34 -3.98
C THR A 205 -13.72 7.97 -2.88
N SER A 206 -13.08 8.45 -1.81
CA SER A 206 -13.75 9.02 -0.64
C SER A 206 -12.82 9.94 0.12
N ASP A 207 -13.33 11.04 0.62
CA ASP A 207 -12.59 11.98 1.48
C ASP A 207 -12.72 11.63 2.97
N ALA A 208 -13.66 10.74 3.29
CA ALA A 208 -13.94 10.29 4.65
C ALA A 208 -13.23 8.97 5.03
N VAL A 209 -12.57 8.30 4.06
CA VAL A 209 -11.91 7.01 4.27
C VAL A 209 -10.54 7.04 3.65
N GLY A 210 -9.51 6.71 4.41
CA GLY A 210 -8.14 6.65 3.96
C GLY A 210 -7.17 7.39 4.87
N GLN A 211 -5.92 7.45 4.44
CA GLN A 211 -4.90 8.19 5.17
C GLN A 211 -5.14 9.69 4.98
N GLY A 212 -5.27 10.43 6.09
CA GLY A 212 -5.58 11.85 6.07
C GLY A 212 -7.08 12.19 6.01
N ALA A 213 -7.98 11.21 6.16
CA ALA A 213 -9.40 11.45 6.38
C ALA A 213 -9.65 12.17 7.71
N ILE A 214 -10.64 13.06 7.72
CA ILE A 214 -11.09 13.82 8.91
C ILE A 214 -12.26 13.10 9.57
#